data_20dfdd86e64079f48ab1286b9c642a06
#
_entry.id   20dfdd86e64079f48ab1286b9c642a06
#
_cell.length_a   1.000
_cell.length_b   1.000
_cell.length_c   1.000
_cell.angle_alpha   90.00
_cell.angle_beta   90.00
_cell.angle_gamma   90.00
#
_symmetry.space_group_name_H-M   'P 1'
#
loop_
_entity.id
_entity.type
_entity.pdbx_description
1 polymer ?
#
loop_
_entity_poly.entity_id
_entity_poly.type
_entity_poly.pdbx_seq_one_letter_code
_entity_poly.pdbx_strand_id
1 'polypeptide(L)'
;MTPRFHWFLPTSGDGRAIIGRGHSLPLGRPGDALSGSRVTGAAAADRPPSIEYLGQIARSAEQLGFEAALTPTGTWCEDAWLTTAALISQTQRLKFLVAFRPGLVSPTLAAQMAATYQRISGGRLLLNVVTGGQAEEQARFGDHLSHDERYARTGEFLAVVRGAWTGRPFDLAGEHYQVRGATVMRPPDPAPGIYFGGSSPAAGPVAARYADVYLTWGEPPAQVAEKIAWIRGLAEAESRDGIGPLRFGIRLHVITRDTEDDAWAEASRLLGYLDPAEIESAQRVLARSESVGQKRMSALHAGYRDSDHGGSARDLEIYPHLWAGVGLVRGGAGTALVGSHQQVADLIEEYAALGIEEFILSGYPHLEEAYWFGEGVLPELRRRSASKSSASPARQGAAA
;
A
#
# COMPACT_ATOMS: atom_id res chain seq x y z
N MET A 1 -10.71 -2.08 -18.93
CA MET A 1 -11.06 -1.31 -17.72
C MET A 1 -9.87 -0.38 -17.45
N THR A 2 -10.09 0.89 -17.10
CA THR A 2 -8.99 1.82 -16.81
C THR A 2 -8.52 1.58 -15.38
N PRO A 3 -7.22 1.35 -15.12
CA PRO A 3 -6.70 1.18 -13.79
C PRO A 3 -6.96 2.41 -12.91
N ARG A 4 -7.10 2.17 -11.59
CA ARG A 4 -7.22 3.21 -10.57
C ARG A 4 -5.88 3.44 -9.92
N PHE A 5 -5.58 4.69 -9.60
CA PHE A 5 -4.31 5.09 -9.02
C PHE A 5 -4.52 5.74 -7.66
N HIS A 6 -3.72 5.31 -6.70
CA HIS A 6 -3.70 5.83 -5.34
C HIS A 6 -2.30 6.33 -5.04
N TRP A 7 -2.22 7.39 -4.23
CA TRP A 7 -0.94 7.89 -3.77
C TRP A 7 -0.68 7.48 -2.32
N PHE A 8 0.50 7.75 -1.80
CA PHE A 8 0.87 7.43 -0.42
C PHE A 8 1.04 8.72 0.39
N LEU A 9 0.52 8.74 1.64
CA LEU A 9 0.76 9.81 2.60
C LEU A 9 1.91 9.43 3.54
N PRO A 10 3.03 10.17 3.51
CA PRO A 10 4.22 9.85 4.32
C PRO A 10 4.06 10.35 5.77
N THR A 11 3.24 9.69 6.57
CA THR A 11 2.98 10.07 7.96
C THR A 11 4.14 9.79 8.92
N SER A 12 5.27 9.33 8.43
CA SER A 12 6.56 9.27 9.14
C SER A 12 7.52 10.41 8.76
N GLY A 13 7.08 11.32 7.87
CA GLY A 13 7.91 12.35 7.27
C GLY A 13 8.31 12.03 5.83
N ASP A 14 8.82 13.03 5.12
CA ASP A 14 9.20 12.97 3.71
C ASP A 14 10.57 13.64 3.49
N GLY A 15 11.24 13.31 2.39
CA GLY A 15 12.54 13.86 2.05
C GLY A 15 13.06 13.37 0.71
N ARG A 16 14.24 13.87 0.33
CA ARG A 16 14.90 13.53 -0.94
C ARG A 16 15.64 12.19 -0.94
N ALA A 17 15.73 11.52 0.20
CA ALA A 17 16.33 10.21 0.35
C ALA A 17 15.28 9.16 0.62
N ILE A 18 15.60 7.89 0.35
CA ILE A 18 14.76 6.78 0.81
C ILE A 18 14.80 6.78 2.33
N ILE A 19 13.69 7.10 2.96
CA ILE A 19 13.59 7.07 4.42
C ILE A 19 13.44 5.61 4.82
N GLY A 20 14.50 5.02 5.36
CA GLY A 20 14.55 3.63 5.85
C GLY A 20 13.68 3.35 7.08
N ARG A 21 12.88 4.32 7.53
CA ARG A 21 11.94 4.20 8.62
C ARG A 21 10.59 3.69 8.11
N GLY A 22 10.44 2.43 8.12
CA GLY A 22 9.19 1.72 7.93
C GLY A 22 9.39 0.31 8.45
N HIS A 23 8.50 -0.20 9.25
CA HIS A 23 8.40 -1.56 9.78
C HIS A 23 9.64 -2.19 10.46
N SER A 24 10.87 -1.70 10.24
CA SER A 24 12.05 -2.54 10.40
C SER A 24 13.18 -2.00 11.26
N LEU A 25 13.23 -0.71 11.57
CA LEU A 25 14.34 -0.19 12.36
C LEU A 25 13.96 -0.11 13.84
N PRO A 26 14.85 -0.57 14.76
CA PRO A 26 14.69 -0.29 16.18
C PRO A 26 14.51 1.23 16.34
N LEU A 27 13.53 1.66 17.11
CA LEU A 27 13.51 3.03 17.59
C LEU A 27 14.83 3.25 18.30
N GLY A 28 15.61 4.22 17.84
CA GLY A 28 16.75 4.73 18.56
C GLY A 28 16.34 5.12 20.00
N ARG A 29 17.28 5.50 20.84
CA ARG A 29 17.01 5.92 22.23
C ARG A 29 15.89 6.97 22.26
N PRO A 30 15.08 7.04 23.37
CA PRO A 30 14.14 8.13 23.54
C PRO A 30 14.86 9.47 23.38
N GLY A 31 14.49 10.25 22.38
CA GLY A 31 15.20 11.47 21.95
C GLY A 31 15.70 11.39 20.51
N ASP A 32 16.03 10.20 19.97
CA ASP A 32 16.44 10.04 18.58
C ASP A 32 15.23 9.99 17.62
N ALA A 33 14.03 9.87 18.17
CA ALA A 33 12.79 9.81 17.38
C ALA A 33 12.48 11.12 16.62
N LEU A 34 13.08 12.23 17.06
CA LEU A 34 12.96 13.55 16.41
C LEU A 34 14.22 13.94 15.65
N SER A 35 15.37 13.33 15.94
CA SER A 35 16.56 13.46 15.12
C SER A 35 16.46 12.39 14.03
N GLY A 36 16.03 12.79 12.84
CA GLY A 36 16.16 11.98 11.64
C GLY A 36 17.51 11.31 11.62
N SER A 37 17.59 10.08 11.13
CA SER A 37 18.87 9.47 10.76
C SER A 37 19.71 10.56 10.14
N ARG A 38 20.87 10.87 10.73
CA ARG A 38 21.80 11.80 10.12
C ARG A 38 22.26 11.15 8.84
N VAL A 39 21.60 11.49 7.75
CA VAL A 39 22.19 11.34 6.43
C VAL A 39 23.40 12.27 6.46
N THR A 40 24.57 11.71 6.62
CA THR A 40 25.84 12.42 6.55
C THR A 40 26.07 12.77 5.09
N GLY A 41 25.58 13.92 4.67
CA GLY A 41 25.76 14.44 3.32
C GLY A 41 24.61 15.39 2.98
N ALA A 42 24.94 16.63 2.61
CA ALA A 42 24.10 17.73 2.19
C ALA A 42 22.57 17.52 2.36
N ALA A 43 22.11 17.84 3.53
CA ALA A 43 20.75 18.08 3.99
C ALA A 43 19.65 17.91 2.92
N ALA A 44 19.13 16.72 2.76
CA ALA A 44 17.76 16.59 2.37
C ALA A 44 16.93 17.21 3.51
N ALA A 45 16.22 18.29 3.23
CA ALA A 45 15.36 18.92 4.22
C ALA A 45 14.33 17.88 4.65
N ASP A 46 14.45 17.38 5.88
CA ASP A 46 13.44 16.52 6.49
C ASP A 46 12.14 17.32 6.53
N ARG A 47 11.12 16.82 5.84
CA ARG A 47 9.78 17.40 5.85
C ARG A 47 8.96 16.67 6.92
N PRO A 48 8.65 17.31 8.06
CA PRO A 48 7.88 16.67 9.11
C PRO A 48 6.46 16.33 8.62
N PRO A 49 5.82 15.28 9.16
CA PRO A 49 4.47 14.88 8.78
C PRO A 49 3.42 15.80 9.41
N SER A 50 3.58 17.11 9.26
CA SER A 50 2.58 18.07 9.73
C SER A 50 1.30 17.97 8.90
N ILE A 51 0.16 18.34 9.50
CA ILE A 51 -1.13 18.35 8.78
C ILE A 51 -1.09 19.30 7.58
N GLU A 52 -0.33 20.39 7.65
CA GLU A 52 -0.14 21.33 6.54
C GLU A 52 0.57 20.66 5.37
N TYR A 53 1.68 19.92 5.64
CA TYR A 53 2.44 19.25 4.60
C TYR A 53 1.67 18.05 4.02
N LEU A 54 1.09 17.21 4.87
CA LEU A 54 0.26 16.09 4.42
C LEU A 54 -0.97 16.57 3.64
N GLY A 55 -1.53 17.73 4.02
CA GLY A 55 -2.59 18.40 3.28
C GLY A 55 -2.16 18.89 1.89
N GLN A 56 -0.91 19.33 1.72
CA GLN A 56 -0.37 19.68 0.39
C GLN A 56 -0.35 18.43 -0.50
N ILE A 57 0.18 17.31 -0.01
CA ILE A 57 0.22 16.03 -0.75
C ILE A 57 -1.20 15.56 -1.10
N ALA A 58 -2.13 15.59 -0.13
CA ALA A 58 -3.50 15.16 -0.36
C ALA A 58 -4.21 16.00 -1.44
N ARG A 59 -4.08 17.33 -1.40
CA ARG A 59 -4.64 18.21 -2.41
C ARG A 59 -4.01 18.02 -3.79
N SER A 60 -2.68 17.84 -3.83
CA SER A 60 -1.97 17.57 -5.09
C SER A 60 -2.40 16.24 -5.69
N ALA A 61 -2.50 15.17 -4.87
CA ALA A 61 -3.00 13.88 -5.32
C ALA A 61 -4.44 13.99 -5.88
N GLU A 62 -5.31 14.73 -5.21
CA GLU A 62 -6.68 14.98 -5.69
C GLU A 62 -6.69 15.76 -7.02
N GLN A 63 -5.87 16.78 -7.15
CA GLN A 63 -5.77 17.63 -8.35
C GLN A 63 -5.24 16.82 -9.55
N LEU A 64 -4.25 15.98 -9.34
CA LEU A 64 -3.65 15.13 -10.36
C LEU A 64 -4.56 13.97 -10.79
N GLY A 65 -5.60 13.67 -9.99
CA GLY A 65 -6.58 12.64 -10.32
C GLY A 65 -6.32 11.27 -9.73
N PHE A 66 -5.53 11.20 -8.66
CA PHE A 66 -5.49 9.98 -7.83
C PHE A 66 -6.83 9.77 -7.13
N GLU A 67 -7.26 8.51 -7.01
CA GLU A 67 -8.55 8.17 -6.41
C GLU A 67 -8.50 8.18 -4.88
N ALA A 68 -7.38 7.71 -4.31
CA ALA A 68 -7.21 7.65 -2.87
C ALA A 68 -5.75 7.91 -2.44
N ALA A 69 -5.58 8.15 -1.14
CA ALA A 69 -4.28 8.21 -0.50
C ALA A 69 -4.15 7.12 0.57
N LEU A 70 -3.18 6.20 0.39
CA LEU A 70 -2.83 5.20 1.41
C LEU A 70 -2.09 5.87 2.56
N THR A 71 -2.63 5.69 3.77
CA THR A 71 -2.03 6.18 5.01
C THR A 71 -1.57 4.98 5.84
N PRO A 72 -0.26 4.84 6.14
CA PRO A 72 0.27 3.67 6.83
C PRO A 72 -0.11 3.60 8.30
N THR A 73 0.11 2.45 8.94
CA THR A 73 -0.04 2.23 10.37
C THR A 73 1.20 1.56 10.96
N GLY A 74 1.59 1.99 12.14
CA GLY A 74 2.71 1.44 12.88
C GLY A 74 3.14 2.35 14.02
N THR A 75 4.04 1.88 14.89
CA THR A 75 4.62 2.71 15.98
C THR A 75 5.60 3.78 15.49
N TRP A 76 5.86 3.81 14.20
CA TRP A 76 6.87 4.62 13.53
C TRP A 76 6.28 5.77 12.69
N CYS A 77 4.96 5.92 12.67
CA CYS A 77 4.23 6.95 11.93
C CYS A 77 3.05 7.49 12.74
N GLU A 78 2.48 8.61 12.31
CA GLU A 78 1.28 9.16 12.90
C GLU A 78 0.08 8.22 12.73
N ASP A 79 -0.89 8.30 13.65
CA ASP A 79 -2.11 7.51 13.57
C ASP A 79 -2.91 7.81 12.31
N ALA A 80 -3.24 6.77 11.55
CA ALA A 80 -3.86 6.91 10.24
C ALA A 80 -5.30 7.44 10.31
N TRP A 81 -6.07 7.07 11.33
CA TRP A 81 -7.46 7.53 11.50
C TRP A 81 -7.51 9.01 11.83
N LEU A 82 -6.72 9.44 12.81
CA LEU A 82 -6.70 10.84 13.24
C LEU A 82 -6.13 11.76 12.18
N THR A 83 -5.01 11.36 11.56
CA THR A 83 -4.38 12.12 10.49
C THR A 83 -5.33 12.32 9.31
N THR A 84 -5.94 11.25 8.82
CA THR A 84 -6.84 11.36 7.67
C THR A 84 -8.14 12.06 7.99
N ALA A 85 -8.68 11.90 9.21
CA ALA A 85 -9.85 12.66 9.66
C ALA A 85 -9.59 14.16 9.65
N ALA A 86 -8.39 14.62 10.05
CA ALA A 86 -8.00 16.02 9.96
C ALA A 86 -7.89 16.53 8.51
N LEU A 87 -7.63 15.64 7.55
CA LEU A 87 -7.50 16.00 6.13
C LEU A 87 -8.82 15.99 5.35
N ILE A 88 -9.90 15.47 5.92
CA ILE A 88 -11.23 15.41 5.25
C ILE A 88 -11.66 16.78 4.74
N SER A 89 -11.49 17.84 5.54
CA SER A 89 -11.89 19.19 5.19
C SER A 89 -10.99 19.88 4.18
N GLN A 90 -9.82 19.32 3.90
CA GLN A 90 -8.83 19.89 2.97
C GLN A 90 -8.94 19.32 1.55
N THR A 91 -9.81 18.34 1.32
CA THR A 91 -10.05 17.67 0.04
C THR A 91 -11.55 17.51 -0.21
N GLN A 92 -11.96 17.29 -1.45
CA GLN A 92 -13.38 17.17 -1.83
C GLN A 92 -13.75 15.77 -2.33
N ARG A 93 -12.83 15.10 -3.04
CA ARG A 93 -13.07 13.83 -3.73
C ARG A 93 -12.11 12.73 -3.31
N LEU A 94 -10.88 13.10 -2.93
CA LEU A 94 -9.84 12.14 -2.57
C LEU A 94 -10.36 11.23 -1.45
N LYS A 95 -10.31 9.94 -1.67
CA LYS A 95 -10.56 8.93 -0.65
C LYS A 95 -9.32 8.71 0.20
N PHE A 96 -9.50 8.23 1.42
CA PHE A 96 -8.41 7.86 2.32
C PHE A 96 -8.43 6.36 2.54
N LEU A 97 -7.36 5.68 2.12
CA LEU A 97 -7.13 4.26 2.38
C LEU A 97 -6.39 4.13 3.71
N VAL A 98 -7.17 4.03 4.78
CA VAL A 98 -6.69 4.07 6.16
C VAL A 98 -6.20 2.69 6.57
N ALA A 99 -4.90 2.58 6.83
CA ALA A 99 -4.33 1.35 7.37
C ALA A 99 -4.59 1.26 8.87
N PHE A 100 -4.97 0.06 9.32
CA PHE A 100 -5.17 -0.22 10.74
C PHE A 100 -4.91 -1.70 11.04
N ARG A 101 -4.75 -2.02 12.33
CA ARG A 101 -4.48 -3.39 12.79
C ARG A 101 -5.69 -3.96 13.54
N PRO A 102 -6.28 -5.06 13.06
CA PRO A 102 -7.26 -5.82 13.82
C PRO A 102 -6.69 -6.26 15.16
N GLY A 103 -7.47 -6.09 16.22
CA GLY A 103 -7.07 -6.48 17.58
C GLY A 103 -6.60 -5.32 18.48
N LEU A 104 -6.22 -4.17 17.93
CA LEU A 104 -5.87 -2.99 18.72
C LEU A 104 -7.10 -2.19 19.17
N VAL A 105 -8.21 -2.32 18.45
CA VAL A 105 -9.54 -1.82 18.84
C VAL A 105 -10.53 -2.96 18.69
N SER A 106 -11.68 -2.90 19.42
CA SER A 106 -12.71 -3.91 19.24
C SER A 106 -13.35 -3.82 17.85
N PRO A 107 -13.79 -4.93 17.25
CA PRO A 107 -14.37 -4.91 15.91
C PRO A 107 -15.65 -4.07 15.80
N THR A 108 -16.50 -4.07 16.82
CA THR A 108 -17.71 -3.23 16.86
C THR A 108 -17.36 -1.74 16.92
N LEU A 109 -16.32 -1.35 17.70
CA LEU A 109 -15.83 0.02 17.71
C LEU A 109 -15.26 0.42 16.35
N ALA A 110 -14.47 -0.44 15.72
CA ALA A 110 -13.94 -0.19 14.39
C ALA A 110 -15.05 -0.01 13.34
N ALA A 111 -16.10 -0.84 13.41
CA ALA A 111 -17.29 -0.69 12.56
C ALA A 111 -17.99 0.67 12.76
N GLN A 112 -18.10 1.13 14.02
CA GLN A 112 -18.66 2.42 14.37
C GLN A 112 -17.79 3.58 13.87
N MET A 113 -16.47 3.51 14.08
CA MET A 113 -15.50 4.51 13.60
C MET A 113 -15.60 4.65 12.08
N ALA A 114 -15.60 3.54 11.35
CA ALA A 114 -15.71 3.52 9.90
C ALA A 114 -17.03 4.12 9.41
N ALA A 115 -18.17 3.76 10.04
CA ALA A 115 -19.48 4.34 9.70
C ALA A 115 -19.52 5.86 9.97
N THR A 116 -18.90 6.32 11.04
CA THR A 116 -18.77 7.75 11.35
C THR A 116 -17.92 8.45 10.30
N TYR A 117 -16.74 7.90 10.00
CA TYR A 117 -15.83 8.46 8.99
C TYR A 117 -16.50 8.57 7.62
N GLN A 118 -17.23 7.53 7.18
CA GLN A 118 -17.98 7.56 5.91
C GLN A 118 -18.97 8.72 5.86
N ARG A 119 -19.71 8.97 6.94
CA ARG A 119 -20.66 10.08 6.98
C ARG A 119 -20.00 11.44 6.92
N ILE A 120 -18.97 11.67 7.75
CA ILE A 120 -18.31 13.00 7.82
C ILE A 120 -17.48 13.29 6.58
N SER A 121 -16.99 12.25 5.90
CA SER A 121 -16.21 12.40 4.65
C SER A 121 -17.04 12.37 3.38
N GLY A 122 -18.34 12.05 3.44
CA GLY A 122 -19.16 11.85 2.25
C GLY A 122 -18.79 10.62 1.44
N GLY A 123 -18.49 9.49 2.11
CA GLY A 123 -18.21 8.20 1.44
C GLY A 123 -16.74 8.01 1.02
N ARG A 124 -15.79 8.70 1.65
CA ARG A 124 -14.38 8.72 1.21
C ARG A 124 -13.45 7.86 2.05
N LEU A 125 -13.95 6.92 2.84
CA LEU A 125 -13.14 5.95 3.58
C LEU A 125 -12.93 4.68 2.76
N LEU A 126 -11.71 4.18 2.72
CA LEU A 126 -11.31 2.83 2.38
C LEU A 126 -10.47 2.27 3.53
N LEU A 127 -10.52 0.97 3.77
CA LEU A 127 -9.83 0.32 4.88
C LEU A 127 -8.71 -0.58 4.37
N ASN A 128 -7.48 -0.33 4.80
CA ASN A 128 -6.35 -1.23 4.56
C ASN A 128 -6.06 -2.04 5.82
N VAL A 129 -6.43 -3.31 5.79
CA VAL A 129 -6.27 -4.22 6.93
C VAL A 129 -4.85 -4.77 6.95
N VAL A 130 -4.09 -4.46 8.00
CA VAL A 130 -2.70 -4.85 8.19
C VAL A 130 -2.59 -5.77 9.42
N THR A 131 -2.51 -7.08 9.19
CA THR A 131 -2.39 -8.04 10.31
C THR A 131 -1.08 -7.88 11.08
N GLY A 132 0.00 -7.45 10.39
CA GLY A 132 1.33 -7.25 10.97
C GLY A 132 2.23 -8.48 10.87
N GLY A 133 3.44 -8.27 10.35
CA GLY A 133 4.42 -9.34 10.07
C GLY A 133 5.66 -9.30 10.97
N GLN A 134 5.69 -8.44 12.00
CA GLN A 134 6.83 -8.32 12.92
C GLN A 134 6.37 -8.46 14.35
N ALA A 135 6.75 -9.56 15.01
CA ALA A 135 6.37 -9.85 16.39
C ALA A 135 6.81 -8.76 17.36
N GLU A 136 8.01 -8.19 17.19
CA GLU A 136 8.53 -7.12 18.03
C GLU A 136 7.65 -5.84 17.98
N GLU A 137 7.12 -5.49 16.80
CA GLU A 137 6.22 -4.35 16.66
C GLU A 137 4.85 -4.64 17.26
N GLN A 138 4.34 -5.87 17.08
CA GLN A 138 3.08 -6.27 17.70
C GLN A 138 3.17 -6.23 19.24
N ALA A 139 4.29 -6.69 19.81
CA ALA A 139 4.53 -6.65 21.25
C ALA A 139 4.52 -5.22 21.81
N ARG A 140 4.92 -4.19 21.03
CA ARG A 140 4.82 -2.77 21.43
C ARG A 140 3.37 -2.31 21.61
N PHE A 141 2.44 -2.90 20.89
CA PHE A 141 1.00 -2.68 21.03
C PHE A 141 0.34 -3.63 22.04
N GLY A 142 1.11 -4.49 22.73
CA GLY A 142 0.59 -5.48 23.67
C GLY A 142 -0.01 -6.71 22.98
N ASP A 143 0.24 -6.90 21.70
CA ASP A 143 -0.24 -8.06 20.94
C ASP A 143 0.85 -9.15 20.88
N HIS A 144 0.58 -10.27 21.55
CA HIS A 144 1.49 -11.40 21.70
C HIS A 144 1.03 -12.67 20.97
N LEU A 145 -0.02 -12.58 20.16
CA LEU A 145 -0.49 -13.70 19.35
C LEU A 145 0.57 -14.10 18.31
N SER A 146 0.63 -15.38 17.99
CA SER A 146 1.44 -15.90 16.90
C SER A 146 0.96 -15.31 15.55
N HIS A 147 1.78 -15.46 14.51
CA HIS A 147 1.45 -15.01 13.16
C HIS A 147 0.09 -15.55 12.69
N ASP A 148 -0.16 -16.85 12.82
CA ASP A 148 -1.38 -17.46 12.29
C ASP A 148 -2.61 -17.15 13.15
N GLU A 149 -2.47 -17.06 14.47
CA GLU A 149 -3.52 -16.61 15.37
C GLU A 149 -3.95 -15.17 15.05
N ARG A 150 -3.01 -14.27 14.67
CA ARG A 150 -3.37 -12.91 14.24
C ARG A 150 -4.21 -12.92 12.97
N TYR A 151 -3.98 -13.84 12.02
CA TYR A 151 -4.83 -13.99 10.84
C TYR A 151 -6.20 -14.58 11.18
N ALA A 152 -6.26 -15.58 12.05
CA ALA A 152 -7.53 -16.11 12.55
C ALA A 152 -8.37 -15.03 13.23
N ARG A 153 -7.77 -14.27 14.14
CA ARG A 153 -8.39 -13.09 14.76
C ARG A 153 -8.86 -12.05 13.74
N THR A 154 -8.07 -11.80 12.70
CA THR A 154 -8.45 -10.87 11.63
C THR A 154 -9.69 -11.34 10.88
N GLY A 155 -9.82 -12.62 10.62
CA GLY A 155 -11.02 -13.21 10.01
C GLY A 155 -12.28 -12.96 10.85
N GLU A 156 -12.22 -13.24 12.15
CA GLU A 156 -13.34 -12.98 13.09
C GLU A 156 -13.65 -11.48 13.21
N PHE A 157 -12.59 -10.64 13.27
CA PHE A 157 -12.73 -9.19 13.28
C PHE A 157 -13.52 -8.68 12.08
N LEU A 158 -13.17 -9.12 10.89
CA LEU A 158 -13.84 -8.69 9.65
C LEU A 158 -15.27 -9.24 9.55
N ALA A 159 -15.53 -10.44 10.06
CA ALA A 159 -16.88 -10.98 10.18
C ALA A 159 -17.78 -10.08 11.04
N VAL A 160 -17.28 -9.64 12.22
CA VAL A 160 -18.03 -8.72 13.10
C VAL A 160 -18.23 -7.35 12.46
N VAL A 161 -17.19 -6.79 11.83
CA VAL A 161 -17.28 -5.49 11.16
C VAL A 161 -18.34 -5.51 10.06
N ARG A 162 -18.29 -6.49 9.17
CA ARG A 162 -19.28 -6.64 8.09
C ARG A 162 -20.68 -6.94 8.62
N GLY A 163 -20.78 -7.80 9.63
CA GLY A 163 -22.04 -8.11 10.30
C GLY A 163 -22.69 -6.86 10.92
N ALA A 164 -21.92 -6.05 11.65
CA ALA A 164 -22.39 -4.81 12.26
C ALA A 164 -22.88 -3.77 11.22
N TRP A 165 -22.28 -3.74 10.02
CA TRP A 165 -22.69 -2.85 8.93
C TRP A 165 -23.98 -3.26 8.23
N THR A 166 -24.52 -4.45 8.50
CA THR A 166 -25.85 -4.84 7.96
C THR A 166 -27.00 -4.04 8.57
N GLY A 167 -26.76 -3.33 9.68
CA GLY A 167 -27.80 -2.64 10.45
C GLY A 167 -28.69 -3.57 11.27
N ARG A 168 -28.38 -4.85 11.33
CA ARG A 168 -29.07 -5.87 12.14
C ARG A 168 -28.13 -6.31 13.26
N PRO A 169 -28.65 -6.69 14.45
CA PRO A 169 -27.84 -7.31 15.47
C PRO A 169 -27.09 -8.53 14.94
N PHE A 170 -25.79 -8.58 15.19
CA PHE A 170 -24.89 -9.64 14.74
C PHE A 170 -24.22 -10.30 15.95
N ASP A 171 -24.31 -11.62 16.04
CA ASP A 171 -23.70 -12.42 17.08
C ASP A 171 -22.53 -13.23 16.52
N LEU A 172 -21.43 -13.29 17.27
CA LEU A 172 -20.31 -14.18 16.99
C LEU A 172 -19.83 -14.81 18.30
N ALA A 173 -19.71 -16.13 18.31
CA ALA A 173 -19.06 -16.89 19.37
C ALA A 173 -17.76 -17.52 18.78
N GLY A 174 -16.76 -16.67 18.55
CA GLY A 174 -15.48 -17.06 18.00
C GLY A 174 -14.45 -17.37 19.08
N GLU A 175 -13.26 -17.75 18.66
CA GLU A 175 -12.12 -17.99 19.53
C GLU A 175 -11.49 -16.68 20.05
N HIS A 176 -11.42 -15.68 19.20
CA HIS A 176 -10.81 -14.38 19.51
C HIS A 176 -11.84 -13.31 19.92
N TYR A 177 -13.05 -13.41 19.39
CA TYR A 177 -14.12 -12.46 19.71
C TYR A 177 -15.43 -13.17 20.06
N GLN A 178 -16.03 -12.72 21.15
CA GLN A 178 -17.37 -13.09 21.54
C GLN A 178 -18.22 -11.82 21.63
N VAL A 179 -19.11 -11.63 20.65
CA VAL A 179 -19.99 -10.46 20.58
C VAL A 179 -21.43 -10.89 20.50
N ARG A 180 -22.32 -10.08 21.11
CA ARG A 180 -23.77 -10.26 21.05
C ARG A 180 -24.43 -8.97 20.61
N GLY A 181 -25.25 -9.02 19.58
CA GLY A 181 -25.97 -7.86 19.07
C GLY A 181 -25.08 -6.77 18.50
N ALA A 182 -23.89 -7.11 17.98
CA ALA A 182 -23.00 -6.11 17.39
C ALA A 182 -23.70 -5.39 16.23
N THR A 183 -23.78 -4.06 16.30
CA THR A 183 -24.43 -3.22 15.28
C THR A 183 -23.90 -1.81 15.34
N VAL A 184 -24.20 -1.01 14.33
CA VAL A 184 -23.94 0.44 14.29
C VAL A 184 -25.27 1.17 14.10
N MET A 185 -25.44 2.31 14.75
CA MET A 185 -26.68 3.08 14.70
C MET A 185 -27.10 3.44 13.26
N ARG A 186 -26.13 3.74 12.41
CA ARG A 186 -26.33 4.02 10.98
C ARG A 186 -25.26 3.29 10.19
N PRO A 187 -25.63 2.22 9.47
CA PRO A 187 -24.72 1.55 8.56
C PRO A 187 -24.07 2.52 7.57
N PRO A 188 -22.81 2.29 7.21
CA PRO A 188 -22.17 3.13 6.20
C PRO A 188 -22.77 2.86 4.82
N ASP A 189 -23.07 3.92 4.07
CA ASP A 189 -23.56 3.84 2.69
C ASP A 189 -22.80 4.88 1.84
N PRO A 190 -21.98 4.42 0.87
CA PRO A 190 -21.57 3.02 0.65
C PRO A 190 -20.73 2.46 1.81
N ALA A 191 -20.73 1.14 1.97
CA ALA A 191 -19.79 0.50 2.91
C ALA A 191 -18.34 0.74 2.43
N PRO A 192 -17.39 1.02 3.36
CA PRO A 192 -15.99 1.17 2.98
C PRO A 192 -15.44 -0.08 2.33
N GLY A 193 -14.73 0.06 1.20
CA GLY A 193 -14.00 -1.05 0.59
C GLY A 193 -12.88 -1.54 1.51
N ILE A 194 -12.77 -2.85 1.67
CA ILE A 194 -11.75 -3.52 2.50
C ILE A 194 -10.62 -4.01 1.60
N TYR A 195 -9.43 -3.46 1.81
CA TYR A 195 -8.18 -3.86 1.17
C TYR A 195 -7.39 -4.73 2.15
N PHE A 196 -6.85 -5.81 1.65
CA PHE A 196 -6.12 -6.76 2.47
C PHE A 196 -4.95 -7.36 1.70
N GLY A 197 -3.79 -7.41 2.34
CA GLY A 197 -2.59 -8.02 1.79
C GLY A 197 -2.08 -9.13 2.70
N GLY A 198 -1.38 -10.07 2.11
CA GLY A 198 -0.72 -11.17 2.82
C GLY A 198 -0.44 -12.33 1.88
N SER A 199 0.75 -12.91 1.99
CA SER A 199 1.20 -13.98 1.08
C SER A 199 1.39 -15.32 1.81
N SER A 200 0.98 -15.42 3.07
CA SER A 200 1.05 -16.67 3.84
C SER A 200 -0.19 -17.53 3.61
N PRO A 201 -0.08 -18.86 3.83
CA PRO A 201 -1.25 -19.75 3.81
C PRO A 201 -2.37 -19.32 4.74
N ALA A 202 -2.06 -18.74 5.91
CA ALA A 202 -3.05 -18.23 6.86
C ALA A 202 -3.74 -16.94 6.35
N ALA A 203 -3.06 -16.13 5.52
CA ALA A 203 -3.61 -14.89 4.98
C ALA A 203 -4.62 -15.13 3.84
N GLY A 204 -4.35 -16.12 2.99
CA GLY A 204 -5.12 -16.38 1.77
C GLY A 204 -6.62 -16.53 2.00
N PRO A 205 -7.09 -17.44 2.87
CA PRO A 205 -8.51 -17.62 3.16
C PRO A 205 -9.19 -16.36 3.71
N VAL A 206 -8.52 -15.59 4.57
CA VAL A 206 -9.07 -14.33 5.11
C VAL A 206 -9.26 -13.31 4.01
N ALA A 207 -8.26 -13.15 3.13
CA ALA A 207 -8.34 -12.27 1.98
C ALA A 207 -9.48 -12.70 1.03
N ALA A 208 -9.50 -13.98 0.67
CA ALA A 208 -10.49 -14.55 -0.23
C ALA A 208 -11.92 -14.33 0.25
N ARG A 209 -12.18 -14.48 1.54
CA ARG A 209 -13.51 -14.40 2.13
C ARG A 209 -13.95 -12.95 2.40
N TYR A 210 -13.07 -12.07 2.87
CA TYR A 210 -13.50 -10.79 3.43
C TYR A 210 -13.00 -9.55 2.68
N ALA A 211 -11.97 -9.64 1.80
CA ALA A 211 -11.48 -8.47 1.11
C ALA A 211 -12.32 -8.10 -0.13
N ASP A 212 -12.43 -6.80 -0.42
CA ASP A 212 -12.93 -6.30 -1.70
C ASP A 212 -11.78 -6.16 -2.70
N VAL A 213 -10.57 -5.86 -2.19
CA VAL A 213 -9.36 -5.76 -2.99
C VAL A 213 -8.22 -6.52 -2.29
N TYR A 214 -7.62 -7.48 -2.99
CA TYR A 214 -6.38 -8.09 -2.55
C TYR A 214 -5.19 -7.26 -3.02
N LEU A 215 -4.34 -6.85 -2.08
CA LEU A 215 -3.13 -6.09 -2.36
C LEU A 215 -1.90 -7.00 -2.38
N THR A 216 -1.17 -6.99 -3.50
CA THR A 216 0.18 -7.57 -3.56
C THR A 216 1.24 -6.46 -3.56
N TRP A 217 2.49 -6.83 -3.32
CA TRP A 217 3.64 -5.96 -3.55
C TRP A 217 4.20 -6.18 -4.95
N GLY A 218 4.96 -5.20 -5.46
CA GLY A 218 5.52 -5.21 -6.81
C GLY A 218 6.63 -6.24 -6.99
N GLU A 219 6.27 -7.48 -7.17
CA GLU A 219 7.15 -8.55 -7.68
C GLU A 219 7.16 -8.51 -9.22
N PRO A 220 8.12 -9.17 -9.90
CA PRO A 220 8.06 -9.35 -11.34
C PRO A 220 6.71 -9.90 -11.83
N PRO A 221 6.23 -9.52 -13.03
CA PRO A 221 4.90 -9.86 -13.52
C PRO A 221 4.50 -11.34 -13.40
N ALA A 222 5.42 -12.27 -13.68
CA ALA A 222 5.16 -13.71 -13.55
C ALA A 222 4.79 -14.11 -12.10
N GLN A 223 5.51 -13.59 -11.11
CA GLN A 223 5.26 -13.87 -9.69
C GLN A 223 3.94 -13.23 -9.21
N VAL A 224 3.57 -12.06 -9.75
CA VAL A 224 2.27 -11.44 -9.48
C VAL A 224 1.14 -12.26 -10.07
N ALA A 225 1.31 -12.79 -11.30
CA ALA A 225 0.33 -13.67 -11.94
C ALA A 225 0.05 -14.93 -11.12
N GLU A 226 1.10 -15.59 -10.60
CA GLU A 226 0.97 -16.75 -9.71
C GLU A 226 0.15 -16.42 -8.45
N LYS A 227 0.42 -15.27 -7.84
CA LYS A 227 -0.27 -14.81 -6.64
C LYS A 227 -1.74 -14.49 -6.91
N ILE A 228 -2.04 -13.83 -8.03
CA ILE A 228 -3.41 -13.59 -8.47
C ILE A 228 -4.16 -14.89 -8.67
N ALA A 229 -3.55 -15.86 -9.37
CA ALA A 229 -4.16 -17.17 -9.62
C ALA A 229 -4.45 -17.92 -8.30
N TRP A 230 -3.50 -17.91 -7.37
CA TRP A 230 -3.68 -18.53 -6.05
C TRP A 230 -4.87 -17.94 -5.29
N ILE A 231 -4.90 -16.60 -5.13
CA ILE A 231 -5.95 -15.94 -4.35
C ILE A 231 -7.32 -16.02 -5.05
N ARG A 232 -7.34 -15.95 -6.39
CA ARG A 232 -8.58 -16.14 -7.17
C ARG A 232 -9.17 -17.53 -6.94
N GLY A 233 -8.33 -18.57 -7.00
CA GLY A 233 -8.78 -19.94 -6.73
C GLY A 233 -9.36 -20.11 -5.31
N LEU A 234 -8.77 -19.46 -4.29
CA LEU A 234 -9.34 -19.45 -2.94
C LEU A 234 -10.68 -18.70 -2.89
N ALA A 235 -10.80 -17.55 -3.56
CA ALA A 235 -12.00 -16.74 -3.56
C ALA A 235 -13.18 -17.41 -4.28
N GLU A 236 -12.91 -18.23 -5.30
CA GLU A 236 -13.92 -19.04 -6.00
C GLU A 236 -14.49 -20.16 -5.13
N ALA A 237 -13.73 -20.63 -4.14
CA ALA A 237 -14.16 -21.65 -3.19
C ALA A 237 -14.90 -21.09 -1.98
N GLU A 238 -14.90 -19.76 -1.78
CA GLU A 238 -15.51 -19.08 -0.62
C GLU A 238 -16.88 -18.51 -0.96
N SER A 239 -17.83 -18.56 -0.01
CA SER A 239 -19.04 -17.74 -0.09
C SER A 239 -18.69 -16.29 0.19
N ARG A 240 -18.95 -15.43 -0.80
CA ARG A 240 -18.71 -13.99 -0.74
C ARG A 240 -20.02 -13.19 -0.76
N ASP A 241 -21.03 -13.70 -0.08
CA ASP A 241 -22.36 -13.13 -0.07
C ASP A 241 -22.34 -11.67 0.41
N GLY A 242 -22.84 -10.78 -0.44
CA GLY A 242 -22.87 -9.34 -0.19
C GLY A 242 -21.53 -8.60 -0.33
N ILE A 243 -20.43 -9.27 -0.75
CA ILE A 243 -19.09 -8.65 -0.90
C ILE A 243 -18.74 -8.37 -2.38
N GLY A 244 -19.30 -9.14 -3.30
CA GLY A 244 -18.98 -9.03 -4.72
C GLY A 244 -17.64 -9.68 -5.12
N PRO A 245 -17.25 -9.58 -6.40
CA PRO A 245 -16.01 -10.19 -6.90
C PRO A 245 -14.79 -9.55 -6.30
N LEU A 246 -13.78 -10.39 -6.02
CA LEU A 246 -12.48 -9.92 -5.52
C LEU A 246 -11.70 -9.23 -6.63
N ARG A 247 -11.26 -8.00 -6.38
CA ARG A 247 -10.37 -7.22 -7.25
C ARG A 247 -8.93 -7.32 -6.76
N PHE A 248 -7.99 -6.94 -7.61
CA PHE A 248 -6.55 -7.01 -7.31
C PHE A 248 -5.89 -5.65 -7.43
N GLY A 249 -5.04 -5.34 -6.46
CA GLY A 249 -4.22 -4.15 -6.44
C GLY A 249 -2.75 -4.47 -6.18
N ILE A 250 -1.87 -3.55 -6.57
CA ILE A 250 -0.43 -3.68 -6.40
C ILE A 250 0.16 -2.44 -5.74
N ARG A 251 1.11 -2.63 -4.82
CA ARG A 251 1.84 -1.56 -4.15
C ARG A 251 3.27 -1.48 -4.67
N LEU A 252 3.64 -0.31 -5.22
CA LEU A 252 4.94 -0.02 -5.84
C LEU A 252 5.41 1.38 -5.47
N HIS A 253 6.70 1.64 -5.60
CA HIS A 253 7.22 2.98 -5.77
C HIS A 253 7.29 3.33 -7.27
N VAL A 254 7.52 4.60 -7.59
CA VAL A 254 7.69 5.05 -8.97
C VAL A 254 8.75 6.15 -9.04
N ILE A 255 9.58 6.09 -10.05
CA ILE A 255 10.56 7.10 -10.44
C ILE A 255 10.39 7.27 -11.96
N THR A 256 9.76 8.34 -12.37
CA THR A 256 9.49 8.58 -13.81
C THR A 256 9.93 9.98 -14.20
N ARG A 257 10.52 10.10 -15.40
CA ARG A 257 11.01 11.36 -15.97
C ARG A 257 10.69 11.40 -17.46
N ASP A 258 11.01 12.48 -18.13
CA ASP A 258 10.83 12.62 -19.58
C ASP A 258 11.66 11.59 -20.36
N THR A 259 12.84 11.27 -19.85
CA THR A 259 13.75 10.29 -20.45
C THR A 259 14.07 9.13 -19.50
N GLU A 260 14.43 7.98 -20.07
CA GLU A 260 14.89 6.83 -19.30
C GLU A 260 16.15 7.15 -18.49
N ASP A 261 17.11 7.84 -19.11
CA ASP A 261 18.37 8.18 -18.48
C ASP A 261 18.18 9.08 -17.23
N ASP A 262 17.30 10.07 -17.30
CA ASP A 262 16.97 10.94 -16.16
C ASP A 262 16.29 10.15 -15.03
N ALA A 263 15.42 9.20 -15.35
CA ALA A 263 14.80 8.36 -14.34
C ALA A 263 15.81 7.46 -13.62
N TRP A 264 16.73 6.84 -14.37
CA TRP A 264 17.78 6.03 -13.78
C TRP A 264 18.88 6.85 -13.07
N ALA A 265 19.12 8.07 -13.49
CA ALA A 265 19.96 9.01 -12.75
C ALA A 265 19.36 9.33 -11.38
N GLU A 266 18.03 9.49 -11.31
CA GLU A 266 17.32 9.70 -10.04
C GLU A 266 17.36 8.44 -9.16
N ALA A 267 17.17 7.24 -9.70
CA ALA A 267 17.34 5.98 -8.97
C ALA A 267 18.77 5.85 -8.42
N SER A 268 19.78 6.21 -9.22
CA SER A 268 21.18 6.22 -8.80
C SER A 268 21.45 7.26 -7.70
N ARG A 269 20.83 8.43 -7.79
CA ARG A 269 20.90 9.46 -6.75
C ARG A 269 20.33 8.95 -5.43
N LEU A 270 19.17 8.28 -5.46
CA LEU A 270 18.54 7.70 -4.28
C LEU A 270 19.39 6.59 -3.66
N LEU A 271 19.97 5.72 -4.48
CA LEU A 271 20.87 4.66 -4.04
C LEU A 271 22.13 5.25 -3.39
N GLY A 272 22.71 6.29 -3.98
CA GLY A 272 23.92 6.96 -3.49
C GLY A 272 23.76 7.67 -2.13
N TYR A 273 22.54 7.87 -1.65
CA TYR A 273 22.30 8.39 -0.30
C TYR A 273 22.27 7.31 0.78
N LEU A 274 22.24 6.04 0.40
CA LEU A 274 22.19 4.93 1.36
C LEU A 274 23.58 4.63 1.91
N ASP A 275 23.71 4.65 3.22
CA ASP A 275 24.94 4.22 3.90
C ASP A 275 24.99 2.68 3.93
N PRO A 276 26.11 2.04 3.56
CA PRO A 276 26.29 0.59 3.66
C PRO A 276 25.94 0.01 5.02
N ALA A 277 26.29 0.69 6.10
CA ALA A 277 25.96 0.25 7.45
C ALA A 277 24.45 0.33 7.75
N GLU A 278 23.75 1.30 7.16
CA GLU A 278 22.29 1.39 7.25
C GLU A 278 21.62 0.25 6.46
N ILE A 279 22.11 -0.06 5.26
CA ILE A 279 21.64 -1.21 4.47
C ILE A 279 21.81 -2.49 5.28
N GLU A 280 23.00 -2.77 5.80
CA GLU A 280 23.28 -3.97 6.59
C GLU A 280 22.38 -4.05 7.83
N SER A 281 22.19 -2.94 8.53
CA SER A 281 21.32 -2.86 9.71
C SER A 281 19.87 -3.16 9.34
N ALA A 282 19.35 -2.55 8.26
CA ALA A 282 18.00 -2.76 7.79
C ALA A 282 17.79 -4.23 7.36
N GLN A 283 18.73 -4.80 6.61
CA GLN A 283 18.63 -6.19 6.16
C GLN A 283 18.61 -7.18 7.32
N ARG A 284 19.41 -6.95 8.38
CA ARG A 284 19.35 -7.79 9.61
C ARG A 284 17.97 -7.77 10.27
N VAL A 285 17.30 -6.62 10.27
CA VAL A 285 15.95 -6.48 10.84
C VAL A 285 14.90 -7.13 9.93
N LEU A 286 14.98 -6.89 8.62
CA LEU A 286 14.06 -7.46 7.64
C LEU A 286 14.12 -9.00 7.61
N ALA A 287 15.30 -9.58 7.80
CA ALA A 287 15.49 -11.04 7.87
C ALA A 287 14.74 -11.72 9.03
N ARG A 288 14.40 -10.96 10.10
CA ARG A 288 13.63 -11.47 11.23
C ARG A 288 12.12 -11.46 11.01
N SER A 289 11.67 -10.90 9.90
CA SER A 289 10.24 -10.80 9.61
C SER A 289 9.58 -12.17 9.43
N GLU A 290 8.45 -12.37 10.08
CA GLU A 290 7.60 -13.55 9.89
C GLU A 290 6.85 -13.50 8.55
N SER A 291 6.74 -12.31 7.93
CA SER A 291 5.99 -12.09 6.70
C SER A 291 6.60 -12.84 5.51
N VAL A 292 5.81 -13.71 4.89
CA VAL A 292 6.16 -14.37 3.62
C VAL A 292 6.38 -13.33 2.51
N GLY A 293 5.55 -12.27 2.46
CA GLY A 293 5.74 -11.18 1.51
C GLY A 293 7.09 -10.48 1.68
N GLN A 294 7.52 -10.22 2.93
CA GLN A 294 8.82 -9.61 3.19
C GLN A 294 9.97 -10.51 2.75
N LYS A 295 9.90 -11.81 3.01
CA LYS A 295 10.92 -12.78 2.57
C LYS A 295 11.02 -12.79 1.04
N ARG A 296 9.89 -12.74 0.33
CA ARG A 296 9.87 -12.66 -1.15
C ARG A 296 10.50 -11.35 -1.64
N MET A 297 10.18 -10.21 -1.03
CA MET A 297 10.80 -8.92 -1.38
C MET A 297 12.32 -8.93 -1.13
N SER A 298 12.76 -9.44 0.01
CA SER A 298 14.19 -9.53 0.33
C SER A 298 14.94 -10.45 -0.63
N ALA A 299 14.30 -11.49 -1.16
CA ALA A 299 14.91 -12.36 -2.16
C ALA A 299 15.19 -11.67 -3.50
N LEU A 300 14.44 -10.60 -3.83
CA LEU A 300 14.62 -9.87 -5.10
C LEU A 300 15.97 -9.11 -5.19
N HIS A 301 16.57 -8.79 -4.07
CA HIS A 301 17.86 -8.08 -4.00
C HIS A 301 18.94 -8.87 -3.23
N ALA A 302 18.73 -10.17 -2.97
CA ALA A 302 19.63 -11.01 -2.18
C ALA A 302 21.04 -11.15 -2.76
N GLY A 303 21.23 -10.91 -4.06
CA GLY A 303 22.53 -10.92 -4.72
C GLY A 303 23.30 -9.60 -4.68
N TYR A 304 22.63 -8.52 -4.27
CA TYR A 304 23.28 -7.20 -4.20
C TYR A 304 24.23 -7.14 -2.99
N ARG A 305 25.49 -6.92 -3.26
CA ARG A 305 26.51 -6.70 -2.24
C ARG A 305 27.11 -5.31 -2.46
N ASP A 306 27.06 -4.49 -1.45
CA ASP A 306 27.66 -3.15 -1.45
C ASP A 306 29.21 -3.18 -1.50
N SER A 307 29.81 -4.38 -1.39
CA SER A 307 31.26 -4.57 -1.50
C SER A 307 31.84 -4.20 -2.88
N ASP A 308 31.02 -4.10 -3.89
CA ASP A 308 31.37 -3.59 -5.22
C ASP A 308 31.05 -2.10 -5.31
N HIS A 309 31.53 -1.32 -4.35
CA HIS A 309 31.33 0.13 -4.22
C HIS A 309 31.50 0.87 -5.54
N GLY A 310 30.40 1.23 -6.16
CA GLY A 310 30.27 1.81 -7.49
C GLY A 310 29.25 1.13 -8.35
N GLY A 311 28.46 0.19 -7.77
CA GLY A 311 27.37 -0.48 -8.46
C GLY A 311 26.36 0.52 -9.03
N SER A 312 25.97 0.31 -10.26
CA SER A 312 24.91 1.07 -10.92
C SER A 312 23.58 0.76 -10.26
N ALA A 313 22.66 1.72 -10.19
CA ALA A 313 21.28 1.42 -9.81
C ALA A 313 20.67 0.32 -10.71
N ARG A 314 21.14 0.19 -11.93
CA ARG A 314 20.76 -0.86 -12.87
C ARG A 314 21.09 -2.28 -12.39
N ASP A 315 22.03 -2.46 -11.47
CA ASP A 315 22.35 -3.79 -10.90
C ASP A 315 21.20 -4.33 -10.02
N LEU A 316 20.27 -3.45 -9.64
CA LEU A 316 19.05 -3.79 -8.90
C LEU A 316 17.80 -3.78 -9.81
N GLU A 317 17.95 -3.71 -11.12
CA GLU A 317 16.86 -3.88 -12.08
C GLU A 317 16.54 -5.39 -12.19
N ILE A 318 15.50 -5.82 -11.51
CA ILE A 318 15.10 -7.25 -11.39
C ILE A 318 14.16 -7.72 -12.52
N TYR A 319 13.60 -6.78 -13.26
CA TYR A 319 12.78 -6.94 -14.44
C TYR A 319 12.85 -5.62 -15.22
N PRO A 320 12.68 -5.57 -16.55
CA PRO A 320 12.73 -4.33 -17.30
C PRO A 320 11.89 -3.23 -16.64
N HIS A 321 12.55 -2.13 -16.26
CA HIS A 321 11.94 -0.98 -15.59
C HIS A 321 11.39 -1.25 -14.17
N LEU A 322 11.73 -2.39 -13.54
CA LEU A 322 11.40 -2.71 -12.15
C LEU A 322 12.67 -2.78 -11.29
N TRP A 323 12.83 -1.84 -10.41
CA TRP A 323 14.00 -1.64 -9.55
C TRP A 323 13.74 -2.08 -8.11
N ALA A 324 14.65 -2.83 -7.50
CA ALA A 324 14.51 -3.36 -6.14
C ALA A 324 15.26 -2.54 -5.06
N GLY A 325 15.84 -1.39 -5.40
CA GLY A 325 16.72 -0.62 -4.51
C GLY A 325 16.03 -0.06 -3.27
N VAL A 326 14.73 0.23 -3.33
CA VAL A 326 13.97 0.69 -2.15
C VAL A 326 13.97 -0.37 -1.04
N GLY A 327 13.92 -1.65 -1.42
CA GLY A 327 13.91 -2.80 -0.50
C GLY A 327 15.20 -3.00 0.30
N LEU A 328 16.28 -2.35 -0.08
CA LEU A 328 17.55 -2.42 0.67
C LEU A 328 17.41 -1.90 2.09
N VAL A 329 16.63 -0.85 2.30
CA VAL A 329 16.48 -0.18 3.61
C VAL A 329 15.04 -0.10 4.10
N ARG A 330 14.06 -0.49 3.29
CA ARG A 330 12.65 -0.37 3.63
C ARG A 330 11.92 -1.70 3.56
N GLY A 331 11.19 -2.03 4.62
CA GLY A 331 10.25 -3.15 4.65
C GLY A 331 8.94 -2.84 3.90
N GLY A 332 8.22 -3.87 3.52
CA GLY A 332 7.00 -3.77 2.73
C GLY A 332 7.29 -3.77 1.22
N ALA A 333 6.57 -2.96 0.44
CA ALA A 333 6.84 -2.81 -0.98
C ALA A 333 8.21 -2.17 -1.20
N GLY A 334 9.15 -2.95 -1.70
CA GLY A 334 10.55 -2.57 -1.85
C GLY A 334 10.98 -2.32 -3.30
N THR A 335 10.04 -2.30 -4.25
CA THR A 335 10.30 -2.14 -5.68
C THR A 335 9.72 -0.84 -6.22
N ALA A 336 10.36 -0.30 -7.27
CA ALA A 336 9.91 0.89 -7.96
C ALA A 336 9.84 0.65 -9.47
N LEU A 337 8.82 1.23 -10.12
CA LEU A 337 8.80 1.42 -11.56
C LEU A 337 9.80 2.53 -11.91
N VAL A 338 10.77 2.29 -12.80
CA VAL A 338 11.79 3.27 -13.18
C VAL A 338 11.89 3.38 -14.68
N GLY A 339 11.72 4.59 -15.22
CA GLY A 339 11.83 4.80 -16.66
C GLY A 339 11.18 6.10 -17.14
N SER A 340 11.17 6.29 -18.46
CA SER A 340 10.39 7.35 -19.06
C SER A 340 8.88 7.14 -18.78
N HIS A 341 8.09 8.19 -18.93
CA HIS A 341 6.63 8.12 -18.73
C HIS A 341 5.98 7.01 -19.58
N GLN A 342 6.51 6.78 -20.78
CA GLN A 342 6.01 5.73 -21.67
C GLN A 342 6.36 4.33 -21.16
N GLN A 343 7.60 4.10 -20.73
CA GLN A 343 8.07 2.81 -20.19
C GLN A 343 7.35 2.43 -18.89
N VAL A 344 7.15 3.42 -18.01
CA VAL A 344 6.35 3.21 -16.79
C VAL A 344 4.90 2.86 -17.14
N ALA A 345 4.30 3.54 -18.14
CA ALA A 345 2.96 3.22 -18.62
C ALA A 345 2.89 1.81 -19.23
N ASP A 346 3.92 1.37 -19.98
CA ASP A 346 4.00 0.02 -20.56
C ASP A 346 3.96 -1.05 -19.46
N LEU A 347 4.78 -0.91 -18.40
CA LEU A 347 4.82 -1.88 -17.32
C LEU A 347 3.54 -1.86 -16.47
N ILE A 348 2.89 -0.70 -16.31
CA ILE A 348 1.56 -0.60 -15.68
C ILE A 348 0.51 -1.37 -16.51
N GLU A 349 0.53 -1.24 -17.85
CA GLU A 349 -0.39 -1.98 -18.72
C GLU A 349 -0.12 -3.48 -18.70
N GLU A 350 1.14 -3.90 -18.55
CA GLU A 350 1.50 -5.31 -18.37
C GLU A 350 0.90 -5.88 -17.08
N TYR A 351 1.06 -5.22 -15.95
CA TYR A 351 0.39 -5.63 -14.70
C TYR A 351 -1.14 -5.60 -14.81
N ALA A 352 -1.70 -4.60 -15.49
CA ALA A 352 -3.14 -4.51 -15.70
C ALA A 352 -3.67 -5.68 -16.56
N ALA A 353 -2.89 -6.16 -17.53
CA ALA A 353 -3.23 -7.33 -18.34
C ALA A 353 -3.29 -8.63 -17.51
N LEU A 354 -2.57 -8.72 -16.40
CA LEU A 354 -2.65 -9.84 -15.44
C LEU A 354 -3.91 -9.78 -14.56
N GLY A 355 -4.61 -8.64 -14.55
CA GLY A 355 -5.81 -8.42 -13.74
C GLY A 355 -5.60 -7.48 -12.56
N ILE A 356 -4.49 -6.75 -12.49
CA ILE A 356 -4.32 -5.65 -11.53
C ILE A 356 -5.20 -4.47 -11.97
N GLU A 357 -6.10 -4.07 -11.09
CA GLU A 357 -7.04 -2.96 -11.32
C GLU A 357 -6.66 -1.68 -10.56
N GLU A 358 -5.86 -1.82 -9.50
CA GLU A 358 -5.54 -0.71 -8.60
C GLU A 358 -4.02 -0.65 -8.33
N PHE A 359 -3.45 0.54 -8.51
CA PHE A 359 -2.04 0.81 -8.30
C PHE A 359 -1.87 1.80 -7.16
N ILE A 360 -1.21 1.38 -6.08
CA ILE A 360 -0.87 2.25 -4.96
C ILE A 360 0.59 2.63 -5.11
N LEU A 361 0.85 3.90 -5.38
CA LEU A 361 2.16 4.41 -5.74
C LEU A 361 2.73 5.37 -4.70
N SER A 362 4.03 5.52 -4.68
CA SER A 362 4.76 6.53 -3.91
C SER A 362 6.12 6.81 -4.53
N GLY A 363 6.74 7.90 -4.16
CA GLY A 363 8.09 8.27 -4.60
C GLY A 363 8.79 9.13 -3.55
N TYR A 364 10.03 9.49 -3.79
CA TYR A 364 10.85 10.31 -2.89
C TYR A 364 11.43 11.53 -3.61
N PRO A 365 11.00 12.79 -3.25
CA PRO A 365 9.96 13.13 -2.26
C PRO A 365 8.54 12.87 -2.78
N HIS A 366 7.62 12.55 -1.87
CA HIS A 366 6.26 12.14 -2.26
C HIS A 366 5.47 13.24 -2.99
N LEU A 367 5.69 14.49 -2.66
CA LEU A 367 4.98 15.60 -3.31
C LEU A 367 5.42 15.78 -4.76
N GLU A 368 6.71 15.84 -5.02
CA GLU A 368 7.27 16.05 -6.35
C GLU A 368 7.03 14.85 -7.26
N GLU A 369 7.22 13.64 -6.73
CA GLU A 369 6.99 12.41 -7.50
C GLU A 369 5.50 12.22 -7.86
N ALA A 370 4.57 12.76 -7.06
CA ALA A 370 3.16 12.77 -7.43
C ALA A 370 2.92 13.59 -8.71
N TYR A 371 3.62 14.72 -8.88
CA TYR A 371 3.54 15.54 -10.09
C TYR A 371 4.19 14.85 -11.28
N TRP A 372 5.40 14.29 -11.13
CA TRP A 372 6.04 13.55 -12.22
C TRP A 372 5.14 12.43 -12.77
N PHE A 373 4.52 11.67 -11.88
CA PHE A 373 3.59 10.61 -12.30
C PHE A 373 2.28 11.17 -12.84
N GLY A 374 1.70 12.12 -12.14
CA GLY A 374 0.37 12.67 -12.44
C GLY A 374 0.31 13.46 -13.74
N GLU A 375 1.38 14.18 -14.08
CA GLU A 375 1.47 15.01 -15.30
C GLU A 375 2.09 14.25 -16.47
N GLY A 376 2.92 13.22 -16.21
CA GLY A 376 3.56 12.43 -17.26
C GLY A 376 2.81 11.14 -17.58
N VAL A 377 2.68 10.23 -16.61
CA VAL A 377 2.17 8.86 -16.86
C VAL A 377 0.64 8.82 -16.97
N LEU A 378 -0.10 9.52 -16.11
CA LEU A 378 -1.57 9.47 -16.15
C LEU A 378 -2.17 9.97 -17.47
N PRO A 379 -1.70 11.09 -18.08
CA PRO A 379 -2.16 11.50 -19.41
C PRO A 379 -1.84 10.48 -20.49
N GLU A 380 -0.65 9.85 -20.45
CA GLU A 380 -0.26 8.82 -21.40
C GLU A 380 -1.19 7.61 -21.36
N LEU A 381 -1.50 7.10 -20.16
CA LEU A 381 -2.44 5.99 -19.98
C LEU A 381 -3.87 6.35 -20.43
N ARG A 382 -4.32 7.59 -20.18
CA ARG A 382 -5.63 8.07 -20.65
C ARG A 382 -5.67 8.13 -22.17
N ARG A 383 -4.61 8.63 -22.81
CA ARG A 383 -4.48 8.70 -24.28
C ARG A 383 -4.56 7.30 -24.91
N ARG A 384 -3.81 6.33 -24.36
CA ARG A 384 -3.83 4.93 -24.81
C ARG A 384 -5.20 4.28 -24.67
N SER A 385 -5.87 4.52 -23.54
CA SER A 385 -7.22 4.00 -23.30
C SER A 385 -8.25 4.54 -24.29
N ALA A 386 -8.19 5.84 -24.60
CA ALA A 386 -9.06 6.46 -25.60
C ALA A 386 -8.83 5.88 -27.00
N SER A 387 -7.57 5.64 -27.39
CA SER A 387 -7.22 5.05 -28.69
C SER A 387 -7.73 3.61 -28.81
N LYS A 388 -7.63 2.81 -27.74
CA LYS A 388 -8.15 1.43 -27.72
C LYS A 388 -9.69 1.40 -27.83
N SER A 389 -10.39 2.36 -27.22
CA SER A 389 -11.85 2.46 -27.29
C SER A 389 -12.34 2.87 -28.68
N SER A 390 -11.63 3.74 -29.38
CA SER A 390 -11.96 4.17 -30.74
C SER A 390 -11.67 3.11 -31.82
N ALA A 391 -10.72 2.19 -31.55
CA ALA A 391 -10.34 1.12 -32.47
C ALA A 391 -11.25 -0.12 -32.41
N SER A 392 -12.17 -0.21 -31.42
CA SER A 392 -13.14 -1.31 -31.32
C SER A 392 -14.34 -1.02 -32.24
N PRO A 393 -14.54 -1.71 -33.38
CA PRO A 393 -15.68 -1.46 -34.25
C PRO A 393 -16.97 -1.85 -33.54
N ALA A 394 -17.95 -0.93 -33.54
CA ALA A 394 -19.32 -1.23 -33.16
C ALA A 394 -19.79 -2.49 -33.89
N ARG A 395 -20.08 -3.56 -33.16
CA ARG A 395 -20.89 -4.66 -33.70
C ARG A 395 -22.26 -4.07 -34.04
N GLN A 396 -22.40 -3.53 -35.24
CA GLN A 396 -23.70 -3.25 -35.82
C GLN A 396 -24.39 -4.61 -36.01
N GLY A 397 -25.43 -4.82 -35.22
CA GLY A 397 -26.37 -5.91 -35.41
C GLY A 397 -26.99 -5.76 -36.80
N ALA A 398 -26.68 -6.69 -37.69
CA ALA A 398 -27.52 -6.96 -38.82
C ALA A 398 -28.69 -7.81 -38.33
N ALA A 399 -29.83 -7.13 -38.08
CA ALA A 399 -31.14 -7.78 -38.10
C ALA A 399 -31.66 -7.68 -39.53
N ALA A 400 -31.78 -8.79 -40.20
CA ALA A 400 -32.65 -9.01 -41.32
C ALA A 400 -33.56 -10.21 -41.04
#